data_7df1e25b4cfad3427b2f53458c56a4e5
#
_entry.id   7df1e25b4cfad3427b2f53458c56a4e5
#
_cell.length_a   1.000
_cell.length_b   1.000
_cell.length_c   1.000
_cell.angle_alpha   90.00
_cell.angle_beta   90.00
_cell.angle_gamma   90.00
#
_symmetry.space_group_name_H-M   'P 1'
#
loop_
_entity.id
_entity.type
_entity.pdbx_description
1 polymer ?
#
loop_
_entity_poly.entity_id
_entity_poly.type
_entity_poly.pdbx_seq_one_letter_code
_entity_poly.pdbx_strand_id
1 'polypeptide(L)'
;MARIRKIEIANFRGIQWLTWCPTPGINCLIGPGDSGKSTVLDAIDLCLGARRNVQFSDADFFALDITSPISITLTLGDLDDSMRTLESFGAFLRGYHANTGVVEDEPSAGAEVVLCLNLTVASDLEPSWTLVSDRAAQQGIVKTLAWKDRVALAPTRIGALADFNLGWQRGSVLNRISEERADASAALVKAARDARSSFGDQAEQQLGEALGIVTSTAQELGVNIGAKAKALLDSHSVSFGGGTIALHTDSASPLRG
;
A
#
# COMPACT_ATOMS: atom_id res chain seq x y z
N MET A 1 -11.82 -4.66 10.94
CA MET A 1 -10.62 -3.94 10.39
C MET A 1 -10.22 -2.89 11.42
N ALA A 2 -9.00 -2.97 11.95
CA ALA A 2 -8.55 -2.08 13.02
C ALA A 2 -8.65 -0.60 12.61
N ARG A 3 -8.97 0.27 13.58
CA ARG A 3 -9.11 1.73 13.37
C ARG A 3 -8.15 2.48 14.28
N ILE A 4 -7.55 3.52 13.76
CA ILE A 4 -6.69 4.41 14.55
C ILE A 4 -7.56 5.25 15.47
N ARG A 5 -7.28 5.21 16.77
CA ARG A 5 -7.95 6.01 17.82
C ARG A 5 -7.14 7.20 18.27
N LYS A 6 -5.81 7.05 18.30
CA LYS A 6 -4.88 8.10 18.71
C LYS A 6 -3.58 7.96 17.92
N ILE A 7 -2.98 9.08 17.60
CA ILE A 7 -1.69 9.19 16.93
C ILE A 7 -0.81 10.09 17.77
N GLU A 8 0.37 9.63 18.10
CA GLU A 8 1.38 10.40 18.82
C GLU A 8 2.68 10.31 18.01
N ILE A 9 3.23 11.45 17.64
CA ILE A 9 4.46 11.56 16.84
C ILE A 9 5.42 12.45 17.59
N ALA A 10 6.65 12.02 17.76
CA ALA A 10 7.74 12.79 18.36
C ALA A 10 8.97 12.70 17.48
N ASN A 11 9.65 13.83 17.32
CA ASN A 11 10.94 13.98 16.66
C ASN A 11 10.99 13.45 15.21
N PHE A 12 9.92 13.62 14.44
CA PHE A 12 9.83 13.08 13.07
C PHE A 12 9.69 14.17 12.02
N ARG A 13 10.68 14.36 11.18
CA ARG A 13 10.77 15.36 10.09
C ARG A 13 10.38 16.77 10.57
N GLY A 14 9.31 17.35 10.01
CA GLY A 14 8.79 18.66 10.42
C GLY A 14 7.97 18.65 11.72
N ILE A 15 7.84 17.52 12.41
CA ILE A 15 7.01 17.39 13.60
C ILE A 15 7.89 17.15 14.84
N GLN A 16 7.99 18.15 15.71
CA GLN A 16 8.63 17.98 17.00
C GLN A 16 7.77 17.13 17.94
N TRP A 17 6.47 17.48 18.03
CA TRP A 17 5.49 16.75 18.80
C TRP A 17 4.09 16.94 18.24
N LEU A 18 3.35 15.86 18.11
CA LEU A 18 1.93 15.86 17.70
C LEU A 18 1.18 14.80 18.49
N THR A 19 0.02 15.18 19.01
CA THR A 19 -0.99 14.24 19.51
C THR A 19 -2.30 14.53 18.79
N TRP A 20 -2.91 13.52 18.20
CA TRP A 20 -4.17 13.65 17.49
C TRP A 20 -5.05 12.42 17.70
N CYS A 21 -6.32 12.66 18.04
CA CYS A 21 -7.36 11.64 18.11
C CYS A 21 -8.31 11.81 16.93
N PRO A 22 -8.20 10.98 15.88
CA PRO A 22 -9.10 11.04 14.73
C PRO A 22 -10.55 10.74 15.15
N THR A 23 -11.49 11.49 14.59
CA THR A 23 -12.92 11.22 14.78
C THR A 23 -13.38 10.07 13.88
N PRO A 24 -14.50 9.39 14.23
CA PRO A 24 -15.10 8.44 13.29
C PRO A 24 -15.49 9.11 11.97
N GLY A 25 -15.26 8.41 10.84
CA GLY A 25 -15.59 8.90 9.51
C GLY A 25 -14.42 9.62 8.82
N ILE A 26 -14.71 10.70 8.10
CA ILE A 26 -13.73 11.44 7.30
C ILE A 26 -13.02 12.47 8.16
N ASN A 27 -11.70 12.46 8.13
CA ASN A 27 -10.84 13.45 8.79
C ASN A 27 -10.05 14.21 7.73
N CYS A 28 -10.10 15.54 7.76
CA CYS A 28 -9.39 16.40 6.82
C CYS A 28 -8.23 17.12 7.51
N LEU A 29 -7.02 16.95 6.98
CA LEU A 29 -5.85 17.73 7.39
C LEU A 29 -5.71 18.94 6.47
N ILE A 30 -5.93 20.14 7.00
CA ILE A 30 -5.91 21.40 6.28
C ILE A 30 -4.76 22.27 6.81
N GLY A 31 -4.07 22.95 5.93
CA GLY A 31 -2.99 23.87 6.29
C GLY A 31 -2.15 24.29 5.07
N PRO A 32 -1.28 25.30 5.22
CA PRO A 32 -0.38 25.73 4.16
C PRO A 32 0.60 24.63 3.73
N GLY A 33 1.37 24.87 2.66
CA GLY A 33 2.49 24.00 2.28
C GLY A 33 3.43 23.78 3.47
N ASP A 34 4.09 22.64 3.50
CA ASP A 34 5.07 22.23 4.52
C ASP A 34 4.60 22.25 5.99
N SER A 35 3.27 22.29 6.22
CA SER A 35 2.68 22.25 7.58
C SER A 35 2.65 20.84 8.20
N GLY A 36 3.34 19.85 7.63
CA GLY A 36 3.44 18.50 8.19
C GLY A 36 2.28 17.55 7.85
N LYS A 37 1.29 17.95 7.01
CA LYS A 37 0.15 17.09 6.64
C LYS A 37 0.58 15.75 6.04
N SER A 38 1.48 15.79 5.06
CA SER A 38 2.04 14.58 4.43
C SER A 38 2.89 13.79 5.43
N THR A 39 3.59 14.48 6.33
CA THR A 39 4.40 13.86 7.38
C THR A 39 3.56 13.01 8.33
N VAL A 40 2.35 13.46 8.69
CA VAL A 40 1.40 12.67 9.50
C VAL A 40 0.98 11.40 8.76
N LEU A 41 0.65 11.50 7.47
CA LEU A 41 0.29 10.33 6.66
C LEU A 41 1.48 9.38 6.47
N ASP A 42 2.69 9.92 6.30
CA ASP A 42 3.91 9.12 6.22
C ASP A 42 4.19 8.40 7.54
N ALA A 43 3.99 9.05 8.68
CA ALA A 43 4.14 8.44 9.99
C ALA A 43 3.19 7.25 10.18
N ILE A 44 1.93 7.39 9.79
CA ILE A 44 0.94 6.29 9.82
C ILE A 44 1.39 5.14 8.91
N ASP A 45 1.80 5.46 7.68
CA ASP A 45 2.24 4.47 6.70
C ASP A 45 3.52 3.73 7.14
N LEU A 46 4.47 4.44 7.77
CA LEU A 46 5.69 3.84 8.30
C LEU A 46 5.42 2.93 9.51
N CYS A 47 4.52 3.34 10.40
CA CYS A 47 4.20 2.57 11.60
C CYS A 47 3.37 1.31 11.29
N LEU A 48 2.33 1.42 10.43
CA LEU A 48 1.44 0.32 10.06
C LEU A 48 1.80 -0.33 8.73
N GLY A 49 2.63 0.32 7.91
CA GLY A 49 2.92 -0.13 6.56
C GLY A 49 3.59 -1.50 6.52
N ALA A 50 3.18 -2.28 5.52
CA ALA A 50 3.71 -3.63 5.28
C ALA A 50 5.07 -3.64 4.57
N ARG A 51 5.83 -2.54 4.64
CA ARG A 51 7.16 -2.47 4.00
C ARG A 51 8.16 -3.32 4.78
N ARG A 52 8.88 -4.20 4.08
CA ARG A 52 9.92 -5.03 4.71
C ARG A 52 11.19 -4.23 5.01
N ASN A 53 11.58 -3.37 4.07
CA ASN A 53 12.77 -2.53 4.21
C ASN A 53 12.34 -1.07 4.22
N VAL A 54 12.46 -0.43 5.36
CA VAL A 54 12.32 1.01 5.54
C VAL A 54 13.69 1.52 5.91
N GLN A 55 14.20 2.48 5.15
CA GLN A 55 15.47 3.13 5.43
C GLN A 55 15.17 4.51 6.02
N PHE A 56 15.82 4.80 7.13
CA PHE A 56 15.81 6.11 7.76
C PHE A 56 17.14 6.79 7.55
N SER A 57 17.14 8.11 7.65
CA SER A 57 18.32 8.96 7.59
C SER A 57 18.23 10.04 8.66
N ASP A 58 19.32 10.76 8.91
CA ASP A 58 19.33 11.87 9.85
C ASP A 58 18.31 12.96 9.49
N ALA A 59 17.98 13.08 8.17
CA ALA A 59 16.96 14.02 7.70
C ALA A 59 15.52 13.66 8.13
N ASP A 60 15.27 12.46 8.63
CA ASP A 60 13.99 12.07 9.18
C ASP A 60 13.80 12.50 10.64
N PHE A 61 14.87 12.95 11.32
CA PHE A 61 14.79 13.51 12.67
C PHE A 61 14.43 14.99 12.61
N PHE A 62 13.60 15.43 13.55
CA PHE A 62 13.22 16.84 13.67
C PHE A 62 14.47 17.70 13.94
N ALA A 63 14.67 18.74 13.13
CA ALA A 63 15.84 19.62 13.19
C ALA A 63 17.19 18.89 13.10
N LEU A 64 17.22 17.67 12.53
CA LEU A 64 18.41 16.79 12.48
C LEU A 64 18.93 16.37 13.88
N ASP A 65 18.11 16.46 14.89
CA ASP A 65 18.48 16.09 16.28
C ASP A 65 18.35 14.58 16.49
N ILE A 66 19.46 13.87 16.30
CA ILE A 66 19.57 12.43 16.50
C ILE A 66 19.75 12.02 17.97
N THR A 67 19.84 12.99 18.89
CA THR A 67 20.01 12.69 20.33
C THR A 67 18.72 12.14 20.95
N SER A 68 17.58 12.48 20.39
CA SER A 68 16.27 11.97 20.76
C SER A 68 15.76 11.02 19.68
N PRO A 69 15.20 9.85 20.02
CA PRO A 69 14.69 8.93 19.01
C PRO A 69 13.43 9.48 18.33
N ILE A 70 13.22 9.10 17.07
CA ILE A 70 11.91 9.19 16.44
C ILE A 70 10.98 8.22 17.18
N SER A 71 9.78 8.68 17.53
CA SER A 71 8.76 7.85 18.12
C SER A 71 7.41 8.12 17.47
N ILE A 72 6.78 7.08 16.92
CA ILE A 72 5.46 7.15 16.31
C ILE A 72 4.60 6.08 16.96
N THR A 73 3.63 6.50 17.78
CA THR A 73 2.71 5.58 18.47
C THR A 73 1.33 5.69 17.90
N LEU A 74 0.76 4.54 17.51
CA LEU A 74 -0.61 4.42 17.04
C LEU A 74 -1.42 3.57 17.99
N THR A 75 -2.50 4.13 18.51
CA THR A 75 -3.51 3.40 19.29
C THR A 75 -4.56 2.85 18.32
N LEU A 76 -4.70 1.52 18.31
CA LEU A 76 -5.55 0.78 17.37
C LEU A 76 -6.72 0.17 18.14
N GLY A 77 -7.92 0.55 17.79
CA GLY A 77 -9.18 -0.03 18.26
C GLY A 77 -9.88 -0.84 17.17
N ASP A 78 -11.09 -1.27 17.44
CA ASP A 78 -11.87 -2.14 16.54
C ASP A 78 -11.07 -3.37 16.09
N LEU A 79 -10.41 -4.00 17.09
CA LEU A 79 -9.48 -5.11 16.88
C LEU A 79 -10.23 -6.37 16.49
N ASP A 80 -9.68 -7.12 15.55
CA ASP A 80 -10.15 -8.46 15.20
C ASP A 80 -9.92 -9.45 16.36
N ASP A 81 -10.67 -10.53 16.41
CA ASP A 81 -10.58 -11.54 17.50
C ASP A 81 -9.17 -12.12 17.64
N SER A 82 -8.44 -12.27 16.54
CA SER A 82 -7.06 -12.74 16.54
C SER A 82 -6.10 -11.82 17.34
N MET A 83 -6.40 -10.52 17.39
CA MET A 83 -5.61 -9.51 18.11
C MET A 83 -6.10 -9.29 19.54
N ARG A 84 -7.25 -9.85 19.90
CA ARG A 84 -7.79 -9.82 21.26
C ARG A 84 -7.41 -11.05 22.08
N THR A 85 -6.69 -12.00 21.50
CA THR A 85 -6.30 -13.25 22.17
C THR A 85 -5.44 -12.97 23.40
N LEU A 86 -5.91 -13.39 24.58
CA LEU A 86 -5.23 -13.19 25.86
C LEU A 86 -3.85 -13.88 25.88
N GLU A 87 -3.74 -15.04 25.25
CA GLU A 87 -2.48 -15.79 25.18
C GLU A 87 -1.39 -15.03 24.42
N SER A 88 -1.78 -14.34 23.36
CA SER A 88 -0.82 -13.66 22.47
C SER A 88 -0.63 -12.18 22.81
N PHE A 89 -1.68 -11.48 23.20
CA PHE A 89 -1.68 -10.03 23.36
C PHE A 89 -2.14 -9.54 24.73
N GLY A 90 -2.54 -10.43 25.64
CA GLY A 90 -3.17 -10.05 26.91
C GLY A 90 -2.41 -9.00 27.72
N ALA A 91 -1.06 -9.13 27.82
CA ALA A 91 -0.23 -8.16 28.53
C ALA A 91 -0.16 -6.78 27.83
N PHE A 92 -0.57 -6.67 26.56
CA PHE A 92 -0.51 -5.47 25.72
C PHE A 92 -1.88 -4.87 25.43
N LEU A 93 -2.98 -5.53 25.81
CA LEU A 93 -4.31 -4.97 25.66
C LEU A 93 -4.49 -3.81 26.65
N ARG A 94 -4.90 -2.67 26.13
CA ARG A 94 -5.10 -1.42 26.89
C ARG A 94 -6.55 -0.94 26.77
N GLY A 95 -6.95 0.00 27.61
CA GLY A 95 -8.25 0.64 27.56
C GLY A 95 -8.16 2.01 26.90
N TYR A 96 -9.11 2.36 25.99
CA TYR A 96 -9.19 3.67 25.37
C TYR A 96 -10.56 4.31 25.66
N HIS A 97 -10.54 5.53 26.16
CA HIS A 97 -11.73 6.34 26.41
C HIS A 97 -11.92 7.36 25.28
N ALA A 98 -12.90 7.10 24.41
CA ALA A 98 -13.13 7.95 23.23
C ALA A 98 -13.48 9.42 23.59
N ASN A 99 -14.12 9.65 24.73
CA ASN A 99 -14.55 10.98 25.17
C ASN A 99 -13.37 11.87 25.62
N THR A 100 -12.30 11.27 26.16
CA THR A 100 -11.16 11.98 26.73
C THR A 100 -9.87 11.82 25.94
N GLY A 101 -9.82 10.83 25.02
CA GLY A 101 -8.59 10.45 24.30
C GLY A 101 -7.54 9.79 25.20
N VAL A 102 -7.91 9.40 26.44
CA VAL A 102 -7.01 8.76 27.40
C VAL A 102 -6.87 7.28 27.09
N VAL A 103 -5.64 6.79 27.17
CA VAL A 103 -5.30 5.38 27.09
C VAL A 103 -4.85 4.90 28.45
N GLU A 104 -5.61 3.97 29.05
CA GLU A 104 -5.28 3.30 30.31
C GLU A 104 -4.44 2.06 30.03
N ASP A 105 -3.57 1.67 30.96
CA ASP A 105 -2.70 0.51 30.76
C ASP A 105 -3.45 -0.82 30.83
N GLU A 106 -4.61 -0.86 31.48
CA GLU A 106 -5.51 -2.01 31.54
C GLU A 106 -6.87 -1.70 30.93
N PRO A 107 -7.50 -2.66 30.23
CA PRO A 107 -8.88 -2.51 29.83
C PRO A 107 -9.78 -2.37 31.05
N SER A 108 -10.57 -1.30 31.10
CA SER A 108 -11.53 -1.02 32.17
C SER A 108 -12.98 -1.03 31.64
N ALA A 109 -13.96 -1.08 32.56
CA ALA A 109 -15.35 -1.06 32.19
C ALA A 109 -15.70 0.26 31.46
N GLY A 110 -16.26 0.14 30.26
CA GLY A 110 -16.62 1.29 29.42
C GLY A 110 -15.50 1.82 28.52
N ALA A 111 -14.28 1.30 28.64
CA ALA A 111 -13.19 1.59 27.74
C ALA A 111 -13.20 0.61 26.54
N GLU A 112 -12.85 1.10 25.35
CA GLU A 112 -12.59 0.25 24.19
C GLU A 112 -11.26 -0.48 24.38
N VAL A 113 -11.23 -1.78 24.09
CA VAL A 113 -9.99 -2.56 24.10
C VAL A 113 -9.16 -2.22 22.89
N VAL A 114 -7.92 -1.78 23.13
CA VAL A 114 -6.99 -1.28 22.10
C VAL A 114 -5.61 -1.91 22.24
N LEU A 115 -4.83 -1.84 21.17
CA LEU A 115 -3.39 -2.09 21.15
C LEU A 115 -2.65 -0.80 20.77
N CYS A 116 -1.53 -0.54 21.43
CA CYS A 116 -0.63 0.56 21.07
C CYS A 116 0.61 0.02 20.38
N LEU A 117 0.78 0.35 19.11
CA LEU A 117 1.96 0.02 18.32
C LEU A 117 2.87 1.25 18.27
N ASN A 118 4.12 1.08 18.63
CA ASN A 118 5.15 2.11 18.54
C ASN A 118 6.21 1.72 17.50
N LEU A 119 6.54 2.64 16.63
CA LEU A 119 7.73 2.63 15.80
C LEU A 119 8.76 3.58 16.43
N THR A 120 9.89 3.04 16.82
CA THR A 120 11.04 3.82 17.34
C THR A 120 12.21 3.69 16.38
N VAL A 121 12.90 4.82 16.12
CA VAL A 121 14.17 4.86 15.40
C VAL A 121 15.15 5.66 16.23
N ALA A 122 16.24 5.04 16.62
CA ALA A 122 17.32 5.68 17.39
C ALA A 122 18.43 6.19 16.43
N SER A 123 19.53 6.68 16.99
CA SER A 123 20.68 7.20 16.24
C SER A 123 21.39 6.15 15.36
N ASP A 124 21.09 4.88 15.53
CA ASP A 124 21.56 3.77 14.67
C ASP A 124 20.74 3.64 13.37
N LEU A 125 19.68 4.43 13.23
CA LEU A 125 18.76 4.44 12.09
C LEU A 125 17.98 3.14 11.86
N GLU A 126 18.04 2.21 12.83
CA GLU A 126 17.35 0.92 12.75
C GLU A 126 15.92 1.04 13.33
N PRO A 127 14.89 0.77 12.50
CA PRO A 127 13.51 0.86 12.96
C PRO A 127 13.10 -0.36 13.79
N SER A 128 12.43 -0.11 14.92
CA SER A 128 11.87 -1.13 15.80
C SER A 128 10.36 -0.92 15.97
N TRP A 129 9.58 -1.97 15.75
CA TRP A 129 8.12 -1.96 15.93
C TRP A 129 7.74 -2.79 17.14
N THR A 130 7.30 -2.14 18.20
CA THR A 130 6.96 -2.80 19.47
C THR A 130 5.54 -2.46 19.92
N LEU A 131 4.90 -3.39 20.60
CA LEU A 131 3.67 -3.11 21.33
C LEU A 131 4.01 -2.44 22.65
N VAL A 132 3.25 -1.41 23.02
CA VAL A 132 3.46 -0.59 24.21
C VAL A 132 2.45 -0.95 25.30
N SER A 133 2.97 -1.33 26.48
CA SER A 133 2.20 -1.51 27.71
C SER A 133 3.14 -1.33 28.89
N ASP A 134 2.73 -0.51 29.86
CA ASP A 134 3.53 -0.25 31.05
C ASP A 134 3.65 -1.51 31.93
N ARG A 135 2.59 -2.33 31.99
CA ARG A 135 2.60 -3.63 32.67
C ARG A 135 3.61 -4.60 32.08
N ALA A 136 3.61 -4.71 30.74
CA ALA A 136 4.55 -5.58 30.04
C ALA A 136 5.99 -5.10 30.25
N ALA A 137 6.23 -3.79 30.17
CA ALA A 137 7.54 -3.19 30.42
C ALA A 137 8.05 -3.46 31.85
N GLN A 138 7.20 -3.33 32.88
CA GLN A 138 7.53 -3.65 34.25
C GLN A 138 7.90 -5.13 34.45
N GLN A 139 7.33 -6.01 33.63
CA GLN A 139 7.64 -7.45 33.64
C GLN A 139 8.83 -7.81 32.72
N GLY A 140 9.45 -6.82 32.08
CA GLY A 140 10.53 -7.06 31.11
C GLY A 140 10.06 -7.75 29.82
N ILE A 141 8.74 -7.73 29.54
CA ILE A 141 8.18 -8.36 28.34
C ILE A 141 8.17 -7.34 27.21
N VAL A 142 8.89 -7.65 26.13
CA VAL A 142 8.88 -6.86 24.88
C VAL A 142 8.28 -7.73 23.79
N LYS A 143 7.32 -7.19 23.07
CA LYS A 143 6.72 -7.87 21.91
C LYS A 143 6.84 -7.00 20.68
N THR A 144 7.55 -7.52 19.69
CA THR A 144 7.58 -6.96 18.34
C THR A 144 6.39 -7.49 17.53
N LEU A 145 5.76 -6.63 16.76
CA LEU A 145 4.69 -7.06 15.87
C LEU A 145 5.30 -7.67 14.60
N ALA A 146 5.03 -8.95 14.37
CA ALA A 146 5.53 -9.65 13.19
C ALA A 146 5.04 -8.99 11.90
N TRP A 147 5.83 -9.09 10.85
CA TRP A 147 5.47 -8.52 9.54
C TRP A 147 4.09 -8.98 9.03
N LYS A 148 3.73 -10.24 9.27
CA LYS A 148 2.43 -10.80 8.90
C LYS A 148 1.28 -10.04 9.57
N ASP A 149 1.41 -9.72 10.84
CA ASP A 149 0.38 -9.02 11.62
C ASP A 149 0.31 -7.54 11.20
N ARG A 150 1.47 -6.92 10.90
CA ARG A 150 1.51 -5.56 10.34
C ARG A 150 0.86 -5.46 8.97
N VAL A 151 1.02 -6.47 8.10
CA VAL A 151 0.33 -6.54 6.79
C VAL A 151 -1.19 -6.50 6.95
N ALA A 152 -1.72 -7.22 7.95
CA ALA A 152 -3.16 -7.23 8.22
C ALA A 152 -3.68 -5.85 8.71
N LEU A 153 -2.81 -5.08 9.38
CA LEU A 153 -3.12 -3.73 9.87
C LEU A 153 -2.80 -2.62 8.86
N ALA A 154 -2.05 -2.93 7.80
CA ALA A 154 -1.55 -1.94 6.87
C ALA A 154 -2.67 -1.08 6.27
N PRO A 155 -2.58 0.26 6.38
CA PRO A 155 -3.56 1.15 5.78
C PRO A 155 -3.46 1.10 4.26
N THR A 156 -4.53 1.49 3.61
CA THR A 156 -4.53 1.70 2.19
C THR A 156 -4.31 3.18 1.91
N ARG A 157 -3.13 3.53 1.39
CA ARG A 157 -2.83 4.89 0.97
C ARG A 157 -3.18 5.06 -0.50
N ILE A 158 -4.15 5.93 -0.77
CA ILE A 158 -4.46 6.42 -2.12
C ILE A 158 -3.75 7.78 -2.24
N GLY A 159 -2.72 7.84 -3.08
CA GLY A 159 -1.93 9.06 -3.29
C GLY A 159 -1.87 9.44 -4.77
N ALA A 160 -0.76 10.02 -5.20
CA ALA A 160 -0.51 10.36 -6.59
C ALA A 160 -0.59 9.17 -7.59
N LEU A 161 -0.70 7.95 -7.09
CA LEU A 161 -0.93 6.71 -7.87
C LEU A 161 -2.41 6.27 -7.76
N ALA A 162 -3.35 7.21 -7.78
CA ALA A 162 -4.78 6.89 -7.71
C ALA A 162 -5.20 5.93 -8.85
N ASP A 163 -4.69 6.12 -10.05
CA ASP A 163 -4.96 5.24 -11.19
C ASP A 163 -4.55 3.79 -10.92
N PHE A 164 -3.39 3.58 -10.23
CA PHE A 164 -2.98 2.24 -9.80
C PHE A 164 -3.92 1.66 -8.75
N ASN A 165 -4.31 2.46 -7.77
CA ASN A 165 -5.15 2.00 -6.65
C ASN A 165 -6.61 1.77 -7.05
N LEU A 166 -7.10 2.48 -8.06
CA LEU A 166 -8.45 2.34 -8.65
C LEU A 166 -8.50 1.35 -9.82
N GLY A 167 -7.39 0.69 -10.13
CA GLY A 167 -7.31 -0.43 -11.08
C GLY A 167 -7.26 -1.78 -10.36
N TRP A 168 -7.68 -2.87 -11.04
CA TRP A 168 -7.58 -4.25 -10.52
C TRP A 168 -6.16 -4.82 -10.68
N GLN A 169 -5.14 -4.06 -10.25
CA GLN A 169 -3.75 -4.51 -10.26
C GLN A 169 -3.39 -5.23 -8.97
N ARG A 170 -2.40 -6.12 -9.05
CA ARG A 170 -1.91 -6.82 -7.86
C ARG A 170 -1.37 -5.81 -6.85
N GLY A 171 -1.96 -5.77 -5.65
CA GLY A 171 -1.60 -4.85 -4.59
C GLY A 171 -2.36 -3.52 -4.60
N SER A 172 -3.26 -3.30 -5.57
CA SER A 172 -4.16 -2.14 -5.57
C SER A 172 -5.19 -2.21 -4.44
N VAL A 173 -5.81 -1.06 -4.13
CA VAL A 173 -6.90 -0.96 -3.15
C VAL A 173 -8.07 -1.83 -3.55
N LEU A 174 -8.49 -1.74 -4.81
CA LEU A 174 -9.62 -2.52 -5.32
C LEU A 174 -9.38 -4.02 -5.19
N ASN A 175 -8.17 -4.49 -5.50
CA ASN A 175 -7.82 -5.90 -5.35
C ASN A 175 -7.74 -6.38 -3.89
N ARG A 176 -7.60 -5.45 -2.92
CA ARG A 176 -7.58 -5.75 -1.48
C ARG A 176 -8.96 -5.70 -0.84
N ILE A 177 -9.85 -4.84 -1.34
CA ILE A 177 -11.21 -4.65 -0.81
C ILE A 177 -12.18 -5.65 -1.46
N SER A 178 -12.02 -5.96 -2.74
CA SER A 178 -12.79 -7.00 -3.40
C SER A 178 -12.16 -8.35 -3.08
N GLU A 179 -12.86 -9.21 -2.35
CA GLU A 179 -12.51 -10.63 -2.23
C GLU A 179 -12.59 -11.35 -3.59
N GLU A 180 -13.32 -10.79 -4.52
CA GLU A 180 -13.41 -11.22 -5.91
C GLU A 180 -12.17 -10.76 -6.68
N ARG A 181 -11.27 -11.69 -6.95
CA ARG A 181 -10.31 -11.49 -8.03
C ARG A 181 -11.14 -11.40 -9.31
N ALA A 182 -11.11 -10.26 -9.97
CA ALA A 182 -11.62 -10.17 -11.34
C ALA A 182 -10.82 -11.17 -12.19
N ASP A 183 -11.29 -12.40 -12.30
CA ASP A 183 -10.68 -13.42 -13.16
C ASP A 183 -11.06 -13.15 -14.63
N ALA A 184 -10.65 -11.97 -15.07
CA ALA A 184 -10.73 -11.57 -16.47
C ALA A 184 -9.51 -12.04 -17.27
N SER A 185 -8.58 -12.78 -16.65
CA SER A 185 -7.32 -13.17 -17.28
C SER A 185 -7.54 -13.96 -18.57
N ALA A 186 -8.46 -14.91 -18.57
CA ALA A 186 -8.81 -15.69 -19.75
C ALA A 186 -9.44 -14.83 -20.86
N ALA A 187 -10.35 -13.92 -20.50
CA ALA A 187 -10.98 -13.00 -21.43
C ALA A 187 -9.99 -11.99 -22.02
N LEU A 188 -9.09 -11.44 -21.18
CA LEU A 188 -8.05 -10.53 -21.63
C LEU A 188 -7.02 -11.19 -22.54
N VAL A 189 -6.61 -12.41 -22.21
CA VAL A 189 -5.70 -13.20 -23.07
C VAL A 189 -6.36 -13.51 -24.41
N LYS A 190 -7.66 -13.85 -24.42
CA LYS A 190 -8.42 -14.05 -25.65
C LYS A 190 -8.49 -12.77 -26.48
N ALA A 191 -8.87 -11.65 -25.87
CA ALA A 191 -8.93 -10.34 -26.53
C ALA A 191 -7.57 -9.93 -27.12
N ALA A 192 -6.47 -10.17 -26.42
CA ALA A 192 -5.13 -9.91 -26.92
C ALA A 192 -4.77 -10.78 -28.14
N ARG A 193 -5.18 -12.05 -28.15
CA ARG A 193 -4.99 -12.94 -29.29
C ARG A 193 -5.82 -12.51 -30.48
N ASP A 194 -7.09 -12.17 -30.26
CA ASP A 194 -8.03 -11.72 -31.30
C ASP A 194 -7.52 -10.41 -31.94
N ALA A 195 -7.03 -9.45 -31.10
CA ALA A 195 -6.42 -8.22 -31.58
C ALA A 195 -5.17 -8.45 -32.46
N ARG A 196 -4.28 -9.38 -32.05
CA ARG A 196 -3.09 -9.74 -32.86
C ARG A 196 -3.46 -10.39 -34.17
N SER A 197 -4.46 -11.29 -34.16
CA SER A 197 -4.95 -11.95 -35.37
C SER A 197 -5.56 -10.93 -36.36
N SER A 198 -6.47 -10.08 -35.88
CA SER A 198 -7.10 -9.03 -36.66
C SER A 198 -6.09 -8.03 -37.23
N PHE A 199 -5.06 -7.65 -36.45
CA PHE A 199 -4.00 -6.81 -36.98
C PHE A 199 -3.17 -7.51 -38.04
N GLY A 200 -2.85 -8.81 -37.86
CA GLY A 200 -2.11 -9.59 -38.85
C GLY A 200 -2.84 -9.63 -40.19
N ASP A 201 -4.15 -9.84 -40.18
CA ASP A 201 -4.97 -9.87 -41.39
C ASP A 201 -5.02 -8.49 -42.09
N GLN A 202 -5.16 -7.40 -41.31
CA GLN A 202 -5.14 -6.03 -41.86
C GLN A 202 -3.75 -5.64 -42.38
N ALA A 203 -2.69 -6.02 -41.66
CA ALA A 203 -1.32 -5.74 -42.07
C ALA A 203 -0.96 -6.50 -43.36
N GLU A 204 -1.44 -7.73 -43.55
CA GLU A 204 -1.27 -8.48 -44.81
C GLU A 204 -1.93 -7.79 -46.00
N GLN A 205 -3.12 -7.19 -45.81
CA GLN A 205 -3.79 -6.41 -46.84
C GLN A 205 -3.06 -5.13 -47.19
N GLN A 206 -2.56 -4.40 -46.18
CA GLN A 206 -1.93 -3.07 -46.39
C GLN A 206 -0.45 -3.16 -46.77
N LEU A 207 0.26 -4.13 -46.24
CA LEU A 207 1.69 -4.30 -46.43
C LEU A 207 2.10 -5.48 -47.31
N GLY A 208 1.17 -6.09 -48.00
CA GLY A 208 1.36 -7.32 -48.78
C GLY A 208 2.50 -7.22 -49.79
N GLU A 209 2.59 -6.08 -50.51
CA GLU A 209 3.66 -5.83 -51.48
C GLU A 209 5.05 -5.75 -50.81
N ALA A 210 5.15 -4.98 -49.72
CA ALA A 210 6.38 -4.85 -48.93
C ALA A 210 6.81 -6.19 -48.31
N LEU A 211 5.86 -6.96 -47.77
CA LEU A 211 6.11 -8.30 -47.25
C LEU A 211 6.54 -9.30 -48.33
N GLY A 212 6.05 -9.13 -49.57
CA GLY A 212 6.50 -9.87 -50.74
C GLY A 212 7.96 -9.59 -51.06
N ILE A 213 8.36 -8.33 -51.09
CA ILE A 213 9.76 -7.91 -51.34
C ILE A 213 10.68 -8.46 -50.26
N VAL A 214 10.29 -8.34 -48.97
CA VAL A 214 11.08 -8.88 -47.85
C VAL A 214 11.23 -10.38 -47.97
N THR A 215 10.17 -11.09 -48.38
CA THR A 215 10.21 -12.54 -48.55
C THR A 215 11.18 -12.97 -49.67
N SER A 216 11.11 -12.34 -50.83
CA SER A 216 12.00 -12.66 -51.95
C SER A 216 13.44 -12.34 -51.64
N THR A 217 13.72 -11.17 -51.10
CA THR A 217 15.07 -10.77 -50.71
C THR A 217 15.69 -11.70 -49.64
N ALA A 218 14.90 -12.09 -48.63
CA ALA A 218 15.37 -13.02 -47.62
C ALA A 218 15.70 -14.40 -48.18
N GLN A 219 14.90 -14.90 -49.14
CA GLN A 219 15.15 -16.17 -49.82
C GLN A 219 16.40 -16.09 -50.71
N GLU A 220 16.61 -14.98 -51.41
CA GLU A 220 17.82 -14.74 -52.21
C GLU A 220 19.10 -14.70 -51.35
N LEU A 221 19.00 -14.18 -50.16
CA LEU A 221 20.09 -14.14 -49.17
C LEU A 221 20.26 -15.46 -48.38
N GLY A 222 19.45 -16.48 -48.68
CA GLY A 222 19.52 -17.76 -47.98
C GLY A 222 18.99 -17.74 -46.54
N VAL A 223 18.23 -16.71 -46.16
CA VAL A 223 17.59 -16.59 -44.84
C VAL A 223 16.29 -17.36 -44.82
N ASN A 224 16.16 -18.34 -43.94
CA ASN A 224 14.95 -19.13 -43.83
C ASN A 224 13.90 -18.39 -42.96
N ILE A 225 12.93 -17.75 -43.60
CA ILE A 225 11.81 -17.04 -42.94
C ILE A 225 10.48 -17.82 -43.07
N GLY A 226 10.53 -19.10 -43.47
CA GLY A 226 9.34 -19.88 -43.80
C GLY A 226 8.78 -19.55 -45.19
N ALA A 227 7.49 -19.79 -45.40
CA ALA A 227 6.85 -19.60 -46.70
C ALA A 227 6.65 -18.12 -47.08
N LYS A 228 6.42 -17.23 -46.08
CA LYS A 228 6.11 -15.82 -46.29
C LYS A 228 6.42 -15.01 -45.00
N ALA A 229 7.00 -13.82 -45.18
CA ALA A 229 7.11 -12.86 -44.10
C ALA A 229 5.73 -12.39 -43.61
N LYS A 230 5.54 -12.19 -42.32
CA LYS A 230 4.29 -11.71 -41.69
C LYS A 230 4.57 -10.50 -40.81
N ALA A 231 3.68 -9.51 -40.87
CA ALA A 231 3.66 -8.44 -39.90
C ALA A 231 2.66 -8.79 -38.80
N LEU A 232 3.11 -8.79 -37.54
CA LEU A 232 2.29 -9.08 -36.38
C LEU A 232 2.54 -8.01 -35.30
N LEU A 233 1.56 -7.78 -34.43
CA LEU A 233 1.79 -6.98 -33.22
C LEU A 233 2.82 -7.67 -32.34
N ASP A 234 3.82 -6.91 -31.91
CA ASP A 234 4.81 -7.42 -30.98
C ASP A 234 4.11 -7.84 -29.66
N SER A 235 4.41 -9.06 -29.23
CA SER A 235 3.83 -9.63 -28.00
C SER A 235 4.20 -8.85 -26.74
N HIS A 236 5.27 -8.07 -26.79
CA HIS A 236 5.72 -7.25 -25.66
C HIS A 236 5.10 -5.83 -25.67
N SER A 237 4.69 -5.32 -26.84
CA SER A 237 4.13 -3.98 -26.98
C SER A 237 2.64 -3.88 -26.63
N VAL A 238 1.91 -5.02 -26.66
CA VAL A 238 0.48 -5.08 -26.31
C VAL A 238 0.27 -6.17 -25.27
N SER A 239 0.35 -5.80 -23.99
CA SER A 239 0.00 -6.67 -22.89
C SER A 239 -1.30 -6.19 -22.23
N PHE A 240 -2.32 -7.03 -22.26
CA PHE A 240 -3.52 -6.83 -21.45
C PHE A 240 -3.33 -7.60 -20.13
N GLY A 241 -3.27 -6.88 -19.03
CA GLY A 241 -3.18 -7.44 -17.67
C GLY A 241 -4.32 -6.93 -16.80
N GLY A 242 -4.38 -7.38 -15.56
CA GLY A 242 -5.35 -6.89 -14.57
C GLY A 242 -5.35 -5.37 -14.41
N GLY A 243 -4.22 -4.70 -14.69
CA GLY A 243 -4.10 -3.24 -14.69
C GLY A 243 -4.78 -2.52 -15.85
N THR A 244 -5.30 -3.26 -16.85
CA THR A 244 -6.08 -2.70 -17.95
C THR A 244 -7.54 -2.44 -17.54
N ILE A 245 -7.99 -3.03 -16.42
CA ILE A 245 -9.34 -2.86 -15.89
C ILE A 245 -9.30 -1.72 -14.86
N ALA A 246 -10.05 -0.67 -15.11
CA ALA A 246 -10.17 0.49 -14.21
C ALA A 246 -11.64 0.80 -13.93
N LEU A 247 -11.90 1.52 -12.84
CA LEU A 247 -13.23 2.04 -12.53
C LEU A 247 -13.57 3.22 -13.42
N HIS A 248 -14.77 3.21 -13.95
CA HIS A 248 -15.32 4.29 -14.73
C HIS A 248 -16.65 4.74 -14.12
N THR A 249 -17.03 6.00 -14.36
CA THR A 249 -18.38 6.48 -14.08
C THR A 249 -19.36 5.89 -15.09
N ASP A 250 -20.68 5.98 -14.83
CA ASP A 250 -21.74 5.55 -15.77
C ASP A 250 -21.60 6.22 -17.16
N SER A 251 -21.00 7.42 -17.22
CA SER A 251 -20.69 8.14 -18.46
C SER A 251 -19.42 7.66 -19.16
N ALA A 252 -18.85 6.53 -18.72
CA ALA A 252 -17.59 5.94 -19.20
C ALA A 252 -16.36 6.85 -19.04
N SER A 253 -16.41 7.85 -18.14
CA SER A 253 -15.25 8.64 -17.78
C SER A 253 -14.40 7.89 -16.73
N PRO A 254 -13.08 7.73 -16.94
CA PRO A 254 -12.23 7.08 -15.95
C PRO A 254 -12.20 7.89 -14.65
N LEU A 255 -12.32 7.21 -13.51
CA LEU A 255 -12.08 7.81 -12.21
C LEU A 255 -10.58 8.06 -12.07
N ARG A 256 -10.21 9.34 -12.13
CA ARG A 256 -8.83 9.82 -11.90
C ARG A 256 -8.77 10.52 -10.55
N GLY A 257 -7.69 10.30 -9.83
CA GLY A 257 -7.41 11.00 -8.57
C GLY A 257 -6.83 12.40 -8.77
#